data_db5d710666caeb2747438c6a06edd9c0
#
_entry.id   db5d710666caeb2747438c6a06edd9c0
#
_cell.length_a   1.000
_cell.length_b   1.000
_cell.length_c   1.000
_cell.angle_alpha   90.00
_cell.angle_beta   90.00
_cell.angle_gamma   90.00
#
_symmetry.space_group_name_H-M   'P 1'
#
loop_
_entity.id
_entity.type
_entity.pdbx_description
1 polymer ?
#
loop_
_entity_poly.entity_id
_entity_poly.type
_entity_poly.pdbx_seq_one_letter_code
_entity_poly.pdbx_strand_id
1 'polypeptide(L)'
;LYCLEHGIHHDGQMPSDKSIGVCEDSFNTFFSETGAGKHVPRAVFIDLEPTVVDEVRAGAYRQIYHPEQLISGKEDAANNYSRGHNTIGKEVIDLVLDRIRKLADDCSGLQGFIMFHSFGGGTGSGLGALLLERLSVDYGRKTKLEFVIYPALNIRVSVVEPYNTVHAAHCMLEHSDCAFMVDNEAMYDICHRNLDIERCTYTNVNRIIAQMISGMTASLRFDGALNVDLTEFQTNLVPYPRVHFPFCSYAPLVSSEKAYHEKLTVAEITNSVFEPANMMVKCDPRHGKYMACCMMYRGDVVPKDVNAAIAVIKTKRTIQFVDWCPTGFKVGINYQPPTVIPGGDLAKVQRACLMISNSTAIAEVWSRTDKDFDLMFAKRAFVH
;
A
#
# COMPACT_ATOMS: atom_id res chain seq x y z
N LEU A 1 -9.82 -0.47 9.73
CA LEU A 1 -8.74 0.20 10.46
C LEU A 1 -8.92 1.72 10.48
N TYR A 2 -9.10 2.36 9.32
CA TYR A 2 -9.30 3.81 9.22
C TYR A 2 -10.52 4.30 10.02
N CYS A 3 -11.62 3.56 9.97
CA CYS A 3 -12.79 3.87 10.78
C CYS A 3 -12.49 3.85 12.29
N LEU A 4 -11.71 2.86 12.73
CA LEU A 4 -11.28 2.78 14.14
C LEU A 4 -10.36 3.95 14.53
N GLU A 5 -9.41 4.33 13.67
CA GLU A 5 -8.50 5.44 13.93
C GLU A 5 -9.21 6.79 14.03
N HIS A 6 -10.24 7.01 13.22
CA HIS A 6 -11.03 8.24 13.20
C HIS A 6 -12.26 8.21 14.13
N GLY A 7 -12.55 7.08 14.75
CA GLY A 7 -13.71 6.93 15.62
C GLY A 7 -15.05 6.88 14.88
N ILE A 8 -15.05 6.44 13.63
CA ILE A 8 -16.25 6.27 12.83
C ILE A 8 -16.82 4.87 13.07
N HIS A 9 -18.11 4.78 13.42
CA HIS A 9 -18.79 3.50 13.59
C HIS A 9 -19.11 2.84 12.24
N HIS A 10 -19.50 1.58 12.27
CA HIS A 10 -19.88 0.79 11.09
C HIS A 10 -21.11 1.35 10.33
N ASP A 11 -21.89 2.21 10.94
CA ASP A 11 -23.03 2.92 10.33
C ASP A 11 -22.65 4.27 9.72
N GLY A 12 -21.39 4.69 9.86
CA GLY A 12 -20.86 5.98 9.37
C GLY A 12 -21.07 7.15 10.33
N GLN A 13 -21.64 6.94 11.51
CA GLN A 13 -21.83 7.98 12.52
C GLN A 13 -20.59 8.13 13.40
N MET A 14 -20.29 9.37 13.80
CA MET A 14 -19.31 9.65 14.85
C MET A 14 -20.04 9.99 16.15
N PRO A 15 -19.57 9.49 17.33
CA PRO A 15 -20.15 9.89 18.62
C PRO A 15 -19.97 11.38 18.85
N SER A 16 -21.05 12.07 19.25
CA SER A 16 -21.09 13.51 19.48
C SER A 16 -20.21 14.00 20.66
N ASP A 17 -19.73 13.09 21.51
CA ASP A 17 -19.01 13.43 22.75
C ASP A 17 -17.49 13.60 22.61
N LYS A 18 -16.94 13.54 21.41
CA LYS A 18 -15.48 13.69 21.17
C LYS A 18 -15.05 15.09 20.78
N SER A 19 -15.60 16.10 21.41
CA SER A 19 -15.24 17.50 21.17
C SER A 19 -13.99 17.98 21.90
N ILE A 20 -13.22 17.11 22.56
CA ILE A 20 -12.04 17.53 23.32
C ILE A 20 -10.79 16.84 22.78
N GLY A 21 -10.06 17.52 21.88
CA GLY A 21 -8.64 17.25 21.62
C GLY A 21 -8.26 16.47 20.36
N VAL A 22 -9.20 16.10 19.48
CA VAL A 22 -8.88 15.59 18.15
C VAL A 22 -9.17 16.67 17.12
N CYS A 23 -8.23 16.93 16.23
CA CYS A 23 -8.43 17.85 15.11
C CYS A 23 -9.72 17.45 14.37
N GLU A 24 -10.75 18.29 14.43
CA GLU A 24 -12.11 17.98 13.91
C GLU A 24 -12.10 17.64 12.42
N ASP A 25 -11.03 17.99 11.70
CA ASP A 25 -10.92 17.84 10.25
C ASP A 25 -10.03 16.67 9.77
N SER A 26 -9.46 15.87 10.68
CA SER A 26 -8.51 14.78 10.29
C SER A 26 -9.14 13.71 9.40
N PHE A 27 -10.44 13.46 9.51
CA PHE A 27 -11.15 12.48 8.69
C PHE A 27 -11.40 12.96 7.25
N ASN A 28 -11.39 14.27 6.97
CA ASN A 28 -11.72 14.83 5.66
C ASN A 28 -10.82 14.36 4.51
N THR A 29 -9.63 13.87 4.82
CA THR A 29 -8.71 13.33 3.81
C THR A 29 -9.29 12.11 3.11
N PHE A 30 -9.93 11.20 3.85
CA PHE A 30 -10.44 9.93 3.33
C PHE A 30 -11.95 9.75 3.45
N PHE A 31 -12.63 10.60 4.19
CA PHE A 31 -14.08 10.54 4.38
C PHE A 31 -14.73 11.88 4.06
N SER A 32 -15.85 11.83 3.39
CA SER A 32 -16.75 12.97 3.21
C SER A 32 -17.91 12.88 4.20
N GLU A 33 -18.35 14.01 4.72
CA GLU A 33 -19.51 14.08 5.60
C GLU A 33 -20.75 14.45 4.79
N THR A 34 -21.82 13.68 4.95
CA THR A 34 -23.12 14.01 4.39
C THR A 34 -23.88 14.97 5.28
N GLY A 35 -24.89 15.67 4.74
CA GLY A 35 -25.73 16.58 5.52
C GLY A 35 -26.47 15.94 6.72
N ALA A 36 -26.56 14.61 6.76
CA ALA A 36 -27.11 13.84 7.87
C ALA A 36 -26.04 13.43 8.93
N GLY A 37 -24.80 13.89 8.80
CA GLY A 37 -23.70 13.55 9.70
C GLY A 37 -23.09 12.17 9.47
N LYS A 38 -23.40 11.53 8.34
CA LYS A 38 -22.82 10.23 7.95
C LYS A 38 -21.51 10.43 7.22
N HIS A 39 -20.48 9.68 7.63
CA HIS A 39 -19.16 9.70 7.00
C HIS A 39 -19.05 8.61 5.95
N VAL A 40 -18.75 9.02 4.72
CA VAL A 40 -18.64 8.13 3.56
C VAL A 40 -17.19 8.11 3.06
N PRO A 41 -16.55 6.95 2.89
CA PRO A 41 -15.20 6.86 2.37
C PRO A 41 -15.08 7.41 0.95
N ARG A 42 -14.00 8.15 0.66
CA ARG A 42 -13.67 8.60 -0.69
C ARG A 42 -13.00 7.45 -1.46
N ALA A 43 -13.75 6.42 -1.76
CA ALA A 43 -13.25 5.19 -2.37
C ALA A 43 -14.25 4.63 -3.37
N VAL A 44 -13.72 3.94 -4.39
CA VAL A 44 -14.51 3.17 -5.36
C VAL A 44 -13.96 1.75 -5.40
N PHE A 45 -14.83 0.77 -5.23
CA PHE A 45 -14.50 -0.65 -5.36
C PHE A 45 -14.95 -1.15 -6.73
N ILE A 46 -14.03 -1.73 -7.47
CA ILE A 46 -14.27 -2.13 -8.86
C ILE A 46 -13.78 -3.56 -9.02
N ASP A 47 -14.65 -4.44 -9.44
CA ASP A 47 -14.28 -5.78 -9.88
C ASP A 47 -15.18 -6.21 -11.05
N LEU A 48 -14.65 -7.00 -11.95
CA LEU A 48 -15.40 -7.57 -13.07
C LEU A 48 -16.24 -8.77 -12.64
N GLU A 49 -15.86 -9.42 -11.54
CA GLU A 49 -16.64 -10.48 -10.90
C GLU A 49 -17.54 -9.89 -9.78
N PRO A 50 -18.82 -10.30 -9.69
CA PRO A 50 -19.74 -9.73 -8.71
C PRO A 50 -19.50 -10.18 -7.27
N THR A 51 -18.95 -11.39 -7.04
CA THR A 51 -18.94 -12.03 -5.70
C THR A 51 -18.14 -11.23 -4.67
N VAL A 52 -16.99 -10.66 -5.04
CA VAL A 52 -16.12 -9.91 -4.12
C VAL A 52 -16.77 -8.60 -3.68
N VAL A 53 -17.34 -7.86 -4.61
CA VAL A 53 -18.04 -6.60 -4.30
C VAL A 53 -19.34 -6.88 -3.54
N ASP A 54 -20.01 -7.98 -3.82
CA ASP A 54 -21.22 -8.39 -3.09
C ASP A 54 -20.93 -8.72 -1.62
N GLU A 55 -19.77 -9.26 -1.29
CA GLU A 55 -19.32 -9.42 0.11
C GLU A 55 -19.22 -8.07 0.84
N VAL A 56 -18.75 -7.03 0.16
CA VAL A 56 -18.72 -5.67 0.72
C VAL A 56 -20.13 -5.12 0.91
N ARG A 57 -21.05 -5.35 -0.05
CA ARG A 57 -22.46 -4.94 0.04
C ARG A 57 -23.21 -5.61 1.19
N ALA A 58 -22.83 -6.84 1.55
CA ALA A 58 -23.42 -7.62 2.63
C ALA A 58 -22.64 -7.52 3.94
N GLY A 59 -21.45 -6.93 3.95
CA GLY A 59 -20.52 -6.90 5.08
C GLY A 59 -20.98 -6.00 6.25
N ALA A 60 -20.20 -6.02 7.33
CA ALA A 60 -20.46 -5.23 8.52
C ALA A 60 -20.46 -3.71 8.25
N TYR A 61 -19.63 -3.26 7.30
CA TYR A 61 -19.50 -1.85 6.91
C TYR A 61 -20.35 -1.45 5.69
N ARG A 62 -21.34 -2.26 5.30
CA ARG A 62 -22.20 -1.99 4.13
C ARG A 62 -22.86 -0.62 4.14
N GLN A 63 -23.15 -0.09 5.33
CA GLN A 63 -23.88 1.17 5.50
C GLN A 63 -23.03 2.41 5.22
N ILE A 64 -21.69 2.31 5.28
CA ILE A 64 -20.82 3.47 5.05
C ILE A 64 -20.61 3.78 3.56
N TYR A 65 -20.86 2.81 2.68
CA TYR A 65 -20.65 2.98 1.24
C TYR A 65 -21.95 3.41 0.55
N HIS A 66 -21.80 4.36 -0.37
CA HIS A 66 -22.85 4.67 -1.31
C HIS A 66 -22.93 3.53 -2.36
N PRO A 67 -24.14 3.10 -2.78
CA PRO A 67 -24.28 2.03 -3.79
C PRO A 67 -23.50 2.30 -5.10
N GLU A 68 -23.35 3.55 -5.48
CA GLU A 68 -22.58 3.94 -6.66
C GLU A 68 -21.06 3.76 -6.54
N GLN A 69 -20.52 3.62 -5.33
CA GLN A 69 -19.11 3.36 -5.08
C GLN A 69 -18.72 1.88 -5.28
N LEU A 70 -19.71 1.00 -5.33
CA LEU A 70 -19.52 -0.44 -5.46
C LEU A 70 -19.90 -0.87 -6.87
N ILE A 71 -18.88 -1.03 -7.73
CA ILE A 71 -19.05 -1.36 -9.15
C ILE A 71 -18.64 -2.81 -9.38
N SER A 72 -19.56 -3.62 -9.86
CA SER A 72 -19.31 -5.01 -10.21
C SER A 72 -19.71 -5.28 -11.66
N GLY A 73 -18.88 -6.08 -12.37
CA GLY A 73 -19.20 -6.61 -13.68
C GLY A 73 -20.06 -7.88 -13.59
N LYS A 74 -20.42 -8.41 -14.74
CA LYS A 74 -21.19 -9.66 -14.86
C LYS A 74 -20.30 -10.86 -15.20
N GLU A 75 -19.18 -10.62 -15.84
CA GLU A 75 -18.25 -11.62 -16.35
C GLU A 75 -16.83 -11.20 -15.99
N ASP A 76 -16.06 -12.11 -15.41
CA ASP A 76 -14.68 -11.86 -15.02
C ASP A 76 -13.71 -11.83 -16.21
N ALA A 77 -12.50 -11.39 -15.98
CA ALA A 77 -11.44 -11.35 -16.98
C ALA A 77 -10.71 -12.69 -17.14
N ALA A 78 -11.12 -13.76 -16.47
CA ALA A 78 -10.53 -15.10 -16.52
C ALA A 78 -8.99 -15.13 -16.42
N ASN A 79 -8.42 -14.33 -15.52
CA ASN A 79 -6.98 -14.14 -15.36
C ASN A 79 -6.24 -13.74 -16.65
N ASN A 80 -6.91 -13.00 -17.54
CA ASN A 80 -6.35 -12.57 -18.81
C ASN A 80 -6.28 -11.04 -18.88
N TYR A 81 -5.07 -10.51 -18.98
CA TYR A 81 -4.84 -9.07 -19.12
C TYR A 81 -5.63 -8.46 -20.28
N SER A 82 -5.63 -9.12 -21.45
CA SER A 82 -6.31 -8.59 -22.64
C SER A 82 -7.83 -8.49 -22.45
N ARG A 83 -8.44 -9.45 -21.78
CA ARG A 83 -9.87 -9.38 -21.44
C ARG A 83 -10.16 -8.23 -20.47
N GLY A 84 -9.33 -8.06 -19.47
CA GLY A 84 -9.47 -6.96 -18.50
C GLY A 84 -9.22 -5.58 -19.09
N HIS A 85 -8.33 -5.44 -20.04
CA HIS A 85 -7.96 -4.17 -20.66
C HIS A 85 -8.77 -3.84 -21.91
N ASN A 86 -8.87 -4.78 -22.86
CA ASN A 86 -9.38 -4.48 -24.22
C ASN A 86 -10.84 -4.83 -24.42
N THR A 87 -11.36 -5.86 -23.77
CA THR A 87 -12.70 -6.40 -24.01
C THR A 87 -13.66 -5.97 -22.93
N ILE A 88 -13.67 -6.67 -21.80
CA ILE A 88 -14.62 -6.46 -20.71
C ILE A 88 -14.35 -5.11 -19.98
N GLY A 89 -13.07 -4.76 -19.80
CA GLY A 89 -12.71 -3.51 -19.15
C GLY A 89 -13.22 -2.27 -19.87
N LYS A 90 -13.25 -2.27 -21.21
CA LYS A 90 -13.78 -1.15 -22.01
C LYS A 90 -15.27 -0.91 -21.84
N GLU A 91 -16.03 -1.93 -21.48
CA GLU A 91 -17.47 -1.82 -21.21
C GLU A 91 -17.76 -1.11 -19.88
N VAL A 92 -16.84 -1.21 -18.91
CA VAL A 92 -17.03 -0.74 -17.53
C VAL A 92 -16.31 0.59 -17.28
N ILE A 93 -15.25 0.90 -18.02
CA ILE A 93 -14.34 2.01 -17.71
C ILE A 93 -15.03 3.38 -17.66
N ASP A 94 -15.96 3.66 -18.55
CA ASP A 94 -16.63 4.96 -18.58
C ASP A 94 -17.53 5.17 -17.36
N LEU A 95 -18.19 4.12 -16.87
CA LEU A 95 -18.94 4.16 -15.61
C LEU A 95 -18.01 4.41 -14.42
N VAL A 96 -16.86 3.72 -14.39
CA VAL A 96 -15.86 3.88 -13.33
C VAL A 96 -15.35 5.32 -13.29
N LEU A 97 -14.99 5.87 -14.43
CA LEU A 97 -14.50 7.26 -14.55
C LEU A 97 -15.55 8.29 -14.14
N ASP A 98 -16.81 8.07 -14.46
CA ASP A 98 -17.91 8.94 -14.02
C ASP A 98 -18.04 8.94 -12.48
N ARG A 99 -17.91 7.79 -11.84
CA ARG A 99 -17.94 7.67 -10.36
C ARG A 99 -16.72 8.34 -9.72
N ILE A 100 -15.55 8.15 -10.29
CA ILE A 100 -14.32 8.82 -9.82
C ILE A 100 -14.44 10.33 -9.96
N ARG A 101 -14.98 10.82 -11.08
CA ARG A 101 -15.21 12.25 -11.30
C ARG A 101 -16.14 12.86 -10.25
N LYS A 102 -17.23 12.20 -9.91
CA LYS A 102 -18.13 12.64 -8.84
C LYS A 102 -17.44 12.77 -7.50
N LEU A 103 -16.60 11.78 -7.13
CA LEU A 103 -15.82 11.87 -5.91
C LEU A 103 -14.75 12.98 -5.95
N ALA A 104 -14.14 13.20 -7.10
CA ALA A 104 -13.15 14.27 -7.29
C ALA A 104 -13.79 15.66 -7.20
N ASP A 105 -14.99 15.83 -7.73
CA ASP A 105 -15.74 17.10 -7.70
C ASP A 105 -16.17 17.47 -6.26
N ASP A 106 -16.38 16.49 -5.40
CA ASP A 106 -16.69 16.69 -3.97
C ASP A 106 -15.46 17.04 -3.12
N CYS A 107 -14.25 17.02 -3.70
CA CYS A 107 -13.03 17.38 -3.01
C CYS A 107 -12.74 18.88 -3.10
N SER A 108 -12.40 19.50 -1.97
CA SER A 108 -11.93 20.89 -1.94
C SER A 108 -10.49 21.04 -2.47
N GLY A 109 -9.67 20.01 -2.38
CA GLY A 109 -8.29 19.99 -2.84
C GLY A 109 -7.81 18.58 -3.09
N LEU A 110 -8.07 18.03 -4.28
CA LEU A 110 -7.60 16.71 -4.65
C LEU A 110 -6.07 16.70 -4.79
N GLN A 111 -5.37 15.90 -4.00
CA GLN A 111 -3.91 15.70 -4.10
C GLN A 111 -3.55 14.64 -5.14
N GLY A 112 -4.32 13.58 -5.22
CA GLY A 112 -4.07 12.47 -6.13
C GLY A 112 -4.95 11.25 -5.84
N PHE A 113 -4.52 10.12 -6.37
CA PHE A 113 -5.22 8.85 -6.27
C PHE A 113 -4.32 7.78 -5.65
N ILE A 114 -4.93 6.89 -4.91
CA ILE A 114 -4.30 5.65 -4.43
C ILE A 114 -5.04 4.50 -5.08
N MET A 115 -4.33 3.68 -5.86
CA MET A 115 -4.88 2.50 -6.52
C MET A 115 -4.40 1.23 -5.83
N PHE A 116 -5.31 0.29 -5.65
CA PHE A 116 -5.05 -1.03 -5.07
C PHE A 116 -5.39 -2.11 -6.08
N HIS A 117 -4.41 -2.89 -6.52
CA HIS A 117 -4.65 -3.97 -7.47
C HIS A 117 -3.55 -5.03 -7.42
N SER A 118 -3.78 -6.17 -8.06
CA SER A 118 -2.76 -7.21 -8.26
C SER A 118 -2.18 -7.17 -9.67
N PHE A 119 -0.98 -7.68 -9.83
CA PHE A 119 -0.38 -7.91 -11.14
C PHE A 119 -0.81 -9.23 -11.79
N GLY A 120 -1.13 -10.22 -10.98
CA GLY A 120 -1.35 -11.59 -11.47
C GLY A 120 -2.72 -11.84 -12.09
N GLY A 121 -3.76 -11.15 -11.59
CA GLY A 121 -5.12 -11.32 -12.08
C GLY A 121 -5.43 -10.51 -13.35
N GLY A 122 -6.48 -10.89 -14.07
CA GLY A 122 -6.90 -10.19 -15.30
C GLY A 122 -7.52 -8.82 -15.03
N THR A 123 -8.34 -8.69 -14.00
CA THR A 123 -8.95 -7.42 -13.60
C THR A 123 -7.89 -6.44 -13.06
N GLY A 124 -7.10 -6.87 -12.08
CA GLY A 124 -6.08 -6.01 -11.46
C GLY A 124 -5.01 -5.55 -12.45
N SER A 125 -4.53 -6.42 -13.31
CA SER A 125 -3.54 -6.08 -14.34
C SER A 125 -4.16 -5.32 -15.52
N GLY A 126 -5.22 -5.85 -16.13
CA GLY A 126 -5.81 -5.33 -17.36
C GLY A 126 -6.67 -4.09 -17.13
N LEU A 127 -7.71 -4.19 -16.31
CA LEU A 127 -8.56 -3.04 -15.99
C LEU A 127 -7.81 -1.99 -15.17
N GLY A 128 -6.90 -2.41 -14.28
CA GLY A 128 -6.01 -1.51 -13.53
C GLY A 128 -5.15 -0.66 -14.47
N ALA A 129 -4.53 -1.27 -15.47
CA ALA A 129 -3.75 -0.56 -16.49
C ALA A 129 -4.61 0.41 -17.32
N LEU A 130 -5.78 -0.02 -17.77
CA LEU A 130 -6.70 0.84 -18.52
C LEU A 130 -7.15 2.05 -17.68
N LEU A 131 -7.49 1.82 -16.43
CA LEU A 131 -7.89 2.90 -15.52
C LEU A 131 -6.74 3.89 -15.30
N LEU A 132 -5.53 3.39 -15.11
CA LEU A 132 -4.35 4.23 -14.92
C LEU A 132 -4.05 5.11 -16.14
N GLU A 133 -4.15 4.55 -17.34
CA GLU A 133 -4.01 5.28 -18.60
C GLU A 133 -5.04 6.41 -18.70
N ARG A 134 -6.30 6.12 -18.40
CA ARG A 134 -7.40 7.11 -18.47
C ARG A 134 -7.24 8.18 -17.38
N LEU A 135 -6.85 7.83 -16.16
CA LEU A 135 -6.57 8.80 -15.09
C LEU A 135 -5.37 9.69 -15.43
N SER A 136 -4.38 9.17 -16.13
CA SER A 136 -3.24 9.97 -16.60
C SER A 136 -3.63 11.02 -17.66
N VAL A 137 -4.66 10.75 -18.45
CA VAL A 137 -5.22 11.73 -19.40
C VAL A 137 -6.05 12.77 -18.67
N ASP A 138 -6.98 12.34 -17.82
CA ASP A 138 -7.94 13.24 -17.18
C ASP A 138 -7.33 14.04 -16.01
N TYR A 139 -6.39 13.44 -15.28
CA TYR A 139 -5.77 13.98 -14.07
C TYR A 139 -4.23 13.92 -14.12
N GLY A 140 -3.64 14.29 -15.24
CA GLY A 140 -2.20 14.14 -15.48
C GLY A 140 -1.28 14.86 -14.47
N ARG A 141 -1.76 15.93 -13.83
CA ARG A 141 -1.01 16.68 -12.81
C ARG A 141 -1.18 16.16 -11.40
N LYS A 142 -2.06 15.20 -11.18
CA LYS A 142 -2.32 14.62 -9.85
C LYS A 142 -1.46 13.39 -9.64
N THR A 143 -0.96 13.24 -8.43
CA THR A 143 -0.13 12.11 -8.04
C THR A 143 -0.94 10.81 -8.08
N LYS A 144 -0.38 9.78 -8.70
CA LYS A 144 -0.95 8.43 -8.75
C LYS A 144 -0.01 7.47 -8.02
N LEU A 145 -0.40 7.08 -6.81
CA LEU A 145 0.28 6.06 -6.03
C LEU A 145 -0.41 4.71 -6.23
N GLU A 146 0.36 3.67 -6.38
CA GLU A 146 -0.15 2.33 -6.53
C GLU A 146 0.36 1.41 -5.42
N PHE A 147 -0.53 0.57 -4.92
CA PHE A 147 -0.19 -0.58 -4.08
C PHE A 147 -0.49 -1.84 -4.87
N VAL A 148 0.55 -2.58 -5.16
CA VAL A 148 0.48 -3.71 -6.07
C VAL A 148 0.82 -4.99 -5.37
N ILE A 149 -0.08 -5.97 -5.45
CA ILE A 149 0.21 -7.33 -5.00
C ILE A 149 0.98 -8.04 -6.12
N TYR A 150 2.27 -8.25 -5.85
CA TYR A 150 3.18 -8.91 -6.76
C TYR A 150 3.00 -10.45 -6.68
N PRO A 151 3.05 -11.17 -7.82
CA PRO A 151 2.93 -12.62 -7.81
C PRO A 151 4.05 -13.29 -7.01
N ALA A 152 3.67 -14.15 -6.07
CA ALA A 152 4.62 -14.90 -5.27
C ALA A 152 5.36 -15.96 -6.10
N LEU A 153 6.59 -16.32 -5.70
CA LEU A 153 7.40 -17.30 -6.42
C LEU A 153 6.79 -18.71 -6.37
N ASN A 154 6.40 -19.15 -5.18
CA ASN A 154 5.99 -20.51 -4.92
C ASN A 154 4.47 -20.70 -4.81
N ILE A 155 3.73 -19.60 -4.61
CA ILE A 155 2.28 -19.61 -4.40
C ILE A 155 1.63 -18.78 -5.50
N ARG A 156 1.30 -19.42 -6.63
CA ARG A 156 0.65 -18.76 -7.76
C ARG A 156 -0.81 -19.13 -7.84
N VAL A 157 -1.63 -18.14 -8.16
CA VAL A 157 -3.06 -18.31 -8.38
C VAL A 157 -3.33 -18.72 -9.82
N SER A 158 -2.50 -18.27 -10.76
CA SER A 158 -2.64 -18.54 -12.19
C SER A 158 -1.29 -18.83 -12.86
N VAL A 159 -1.31 -19.68 -13.87
CA VAL A 159 -0.13 -20.01 -14.67
C VAL A 159 0.33 -18.81 -15.53
N VAL A 160 -0.59 -17.93 -15.92
CA VAL A 160 -0.33 -16.79 -16.82
C VAL A 160 0.05 -15.49 -16.09
N GLU A 161 0.27 -15.55 -14.79
CA GLU A 161 0.71 -14.39 -14.00
C GLU A 161 1.94 -13.65 -14.57
N PRO A 162 2.98 -14.34 -15.10
CA PRO A 162 4.13 -13.65 -15.70
C PRO A 162 3.73 -12.73 -16.88
N TYR A 163 2.83 -13.18 -17.73
CA TYR A 163 2.34 -12.37 -18.85
C TYR A 163 1.56 -11.14 -18.35
N ASN A 164 0.63 -11.36 -17.44
CA ASN A 164 -0.17 -10.25 -16.86
C ASN A 164 0.73 -9.23 -16.17
N THR A 165 1.72 -9.70 -15.42
CA THR A 165 2.68 -8.83 -14.71
C THR A 165 3.50 -7.98 -15.66
N VAL A 166 4.04 -8.55 -16.74
CA VAL A 166 4.84 -7.81 -17.71
C VAL A 166 4.02 -6.75 -18.42
N HIS A 167 2.79 -7.07 -18.84
CA HIS A 167 1.90 -6.11 -19.48
C HIS A 167 1.47 -4.98 -18.53
N ALA A 168 1.13 -5.31 -17.28
CA ALA A 168 0.77 -4.31 -16.29
C ALA A 168 1.95 -3.42 -15.93
N ALA A 169 3.13 -3.99 -15.72
CA ALA A 169 4.34 -3.23 -15.41
C ALA A 169 4.74 -2.27 -16.54
N HIS A 170 4.54 -2.66 -17.81
CA HIS A 170 4.79 -1.79 -18.94
C HIS A 170 3.93 -0.50 -18.89
N CYS A 171 2.64 -0.65 -18.61
CA CYS A 171 1.74 0.49 -18.45
C CYS A 171 2.13 1.37 -17.23
N MET A 172 2.45 0.75 -16.10
CA MET A 172 2.80 1.45 -14.87
C MET A 172 4.09 2.25 -14.98
N LEU A 173 5.05 1.78 -15.76
CA LEU A 173 6.29 2.53 -16.00
C LEU A 173 6.05 3.92 -16.62
N GLU A 174 4.98 4.09 -17.37
CA GLU A 174 4.67 5.34 -18.07
C GLU A 174 3.65 6.21 -17.33
N HIS A 175 2.74 5.60 -16.57
CA HIS A 175 1.55 6.28 -16.05
C HIS A 175 1.50 6.39 -14.53
N SER A 176 2.34 5.65 -13.79
CA SER A 176 2.40 5.70 -12.34
C SER A 176 3.51 6.63 -11.84
N ASP A 177 3.25 7.34 -10.75
CA ASP A 177 4.26 8.18 -10.11
C ASP A 177 5.10 7.40 -9.09
N CYS A 178 4.48 6.50 -8.35
CA CYS A 178 5.13 5.64 -7.38
C CYS A 178 4.31 4.37 -7.15
N ALA A 179 4.94 3.21 -7.20
CA ALA A 179 4.30 1.92 -7.03
C ALA A 179 4.96 1.11 -5.91
N PHE A 180 4.19 0.82 -4.87
CA PHE A 180 4.62 0.03 -3.72
C PHE A 180 4.24 -1.43 -3.94
N MET A 181 5.23 -2.29 -4.08
CA MET A 181 4.98 -3.72 -4.29
C MET A 181 4.93 -4.47 -2.97
N VAL A 182 3.98 -5.38 -2.87
CA VAL A 182 3.82 -6.30 -1.75
C VAL A 182 3.77 -7.73 -2.29
N ASP A 183 4.59 -8.60 -1.72
CA ASP A 183 4.65 -10.02 -2.07
C ASP A 183 3.94 -10.85 -0.99
N ASN A 184 2.93 -11.59 -1.36
CA ASN A 184 2.20 -12.44 -0.42
C ASN A 184 3.09 -13.48 0.27
N GLU A 185 4.07 -14.03 -0.43
CA GLU A 185 4.99 -15.01 0.16
C GLU A 185 5.85 -14.38 1.27
N ALA A 186 6.37 -13.15 1.05
CA ALA A 186 7.07 -12.40 2.07
C ALA A 186 6.18 -12.10 3.28
N MET A 187 4.90 -11.81 3.03
CA MET A 187 3.92 -11.56 4.10
C MET A 187 3.62 -12.83 4.91
N TYR A 188 3.51 -13.99 4.26
CA TYR A 188 3.34 -15.26 4.96
C TYR A 188 4.53 -15.60 5.84
N ASP A 189 5.75 -15.37 5.36
CA ASP A 189 6.97 -15.57 6.14
C ASP A 189 7.01 -14.64 7.36
N ILE A 190 6.60 -13.40 7.22
CA ILE A 190 6.47 -12.44 8.34
C ILE A 190 5.43 -12.91 9.35
N CYS A 191 4.25 -13.33 8.91
CA CYS A 191 3.21 -13.86 9.79
C CYS A 191 3.70 -15.09 10.58
N HIS A 192 4.35 -16.01 9.91
CA HIS A 192 4.87 -17.22 10.57
C HIS A 192 5.98 -16.92 11.57
N ARG A 193 6.96 -16.11 11.18
CA ARG A 193 8.13 -15.84 12.02
C ARG A 193 7.85 -14.86 13.17
N ASN A 194 7.12 -13.78 12.88
CA ASN A 194 6.93 -12.68 13.81
C ASN A 194 5.68 -12.84 14.67
N LEU A 195 4.61 -13.39 14.10
CA LEU A 195 3.30 -13.52 14.74
C LEU A 195 2.99 -14.96 15.20
N ASP A 196 3.86 -15.93 14.91
CA ASP A 196 3.68 -17.35 15.24
C ASP A 196 2.36 -17.95 14.70
N ILE A 197 1.91 -17.49 13.55
CA ILE A 197 0.69 -17.99 12.90
C ILE A 197 1.07 -19.16 11.99
N GLU A 198 0.65 -20.38 12.35
CA GLU A 198 0.93 -21.58 11.54
C GLU A 198 0.20 -21.57 10.20
N ARG A 199 -1.07 -21.15 10.21
CA ARG A 199 -1.92 -21.06 9.01
C ARG A 199 -2.32 -19.62 8.75
N CYS A 200 -1.50 -18.92 8.00
CA CYS A 200 -1.78 -17.54 7.62
C CYS A 200 -2.91 -17.48 6.60
N THR A 201 -3.90 -16.64 6.87
CA THR A 201 -5.01 -16.35 5.96
C THR A 201 -4.82 -14.98 5.29
N TYR A 202 -5.59 -14.70 4.25
CA TYR A 202 -5.61 -13.36 3.64
C TYR A 202 -5.99 -12.26 4.64
N THR A 203 -6.83 -12.57 5.62
CA THR A 203 -7.20 -11.62 6.68
C THR A 203 -5.99 -11.18 7.50
N ASN A 204 -5.10 -12.11 7.86
CA ASN A 204 -3.87 -11.79 8.59
C ASN A 204 -2.95 -10.88 7.75
N VAL A 205 -2.74 -11.22 6.50
CA VAL A 205 -1.91 -10.44 5.56
C VAL A 205 -2.52 -9.05 5.35
N ASN A 206 -3.82 -8.96 5.11
CA ASN A 206 -4.51 -7.69 4.87
C ASN A 206 -4.43 -6.74 6.06
N ARG A 207 -4.42 -7.25 7.29
CA ARG A 207 -4.25 -6.44 8.51
C ARG A 207 -2.86 -5.81 8.58
N ILE A 208 -1.80 -6.52 8.18
CA ILE A 208 -0.45 -5.98 8.11
C ILE A 208 -0.35 -4.91 7.02
N ILE A 209 -0.89 -5.18 5.84
CA ILE A 209 -0.94 -4.21 4.75
C ILE A 209 -1.71 -2.96 5.15
N ALA A 210 -2.83 -3.12 5.85
CA ALA A 210 -3.61 -2.00 6.38
C ALA A 210 -2.81 -1.13 7.35
N GLN A 211 -1.99 -1.74 8.23
CA GLN A 211 -1.10 -1.01 9.12
C GLN A 211 -0.04 -0.21 8.35
N MET A 212 0.54 -0.82 7.33
CA MET A 212 1.53 -0.16 6.46
C MET A 212 0.91 1.09 5.80
N ILE A 213 -0.26 0.95 5.19
CA ILE A 213 -0.92 2.05 4.48
C ILE A 213 -1.38 3.13 5.45
N SER A 214 -1.92 2.74 6.60
CA SER A 214 -2.27 3.67 7.66
C SER A 214 -1.05 4.47 8.14
N GLY A 215 0.10 3.81 8.32
CA GLY A 215 1.36 4.47 8.66
C GLY A 215 1.83 5.44 7.58
N MET A 216 1.68 5.09 6.32
CA MET A 216 2.07 5.92 5.17
C MET A 216 1.21 7.19 5.06
N THR A 217 -0.07 7.09 5.32
CA THR A 217 -1.03 8.21 5.22
C THR A 217 -1.25 8.95 6.54
N ALA A 218 -0.63 8.52 7.63
CA ALA A 218 -0.81 9.14 8.95
C ALA A 218 -0.47 10.64 8.96
N SER A 219 0.56 11.04 8.23
CA SER A 219 0.95 12.46 8.11
C SER A 219 -0.10 13.34 7.41
N LEU A 220 -0.96 12.75 6.58
CA LEU A 220 -2.06 13.45 5.91
C LEU A 220 -3.29 13.60 6.81
N ARG A 221 -3.41 12.76 7.83
CA ARG A 221 -4.60 12.65 8.68
C ARG A 221 -4.42 13.21 10.08
N PHE A 222 -3.22 13.17 10.60
CA PHE A 222 -2.90 13.56 11.98
C PHE A 222 -1.72 14.51 12.04
N ASP A 223 -1.70 15.36 13.07
CA ASP A 223 -0.59 16.26 13.33
C ASP A 223 0.65 15.53 13.85
N GLY A 224 1.80 16.00 13.45
CA GLY A 224 3.08 15.45 13.87
C GLY A 224 4.20 16.49 13.83
N ALA A 225 5.36 16.12 14.37
CA ALA A 225 6.54 16.96 14.36
C ALA A 225 7.10 17.19 12.94
N LEU A 226 7.00 16.17 12.09
CA LEU A 226 7.47 16.20 10.70
C LEU A 226 6.42 15.51 9.83
N ASN A 227 5.77 16.26 8.96
CA ASN A 227 4.74 15.75 8.05
C ASN A 227 5.30 15.47 6.66
N VAL A 228 4.74 14.46 5.99
CA VAL A 228 5.09 14.05 4.63
C VAL A 228 3.84 13.96 3.77
N ASP A 229 3.79 14.72 2.70
CA ASP A 229 2.70 14.75 1.72
C ASP A 229 2.84 13.66 0.65
N LEU A 230 1.75 13.37 -0.09
CA LEU A 230 1.79 12.42 -1.22
C LEU A 230 2.79 12.84 -2.31
N THR A 231 2.85 14.13 -2.61
CA THR A 231 3.82 14.66 -3.58
C THR A 231 5.25 14.54 -3.11
N GLU A 232 5.49 14.57 -1.79
CA GLU A 232 6.82 14.37 -1.24
C GLU A 232 7.32 12.93 -1.40
N PHE A 233 6.45 11.94 -1.47
CA PHE A 233 6.87 10.57 -1.81
C PHE A 233 7.52 10.51 -3.18
N GLN A 234 6.90 11.10 -4.17
CA GLN A 234 7.50 11.18 -5.51
C GLN A 234 8.80 11.95 -5.50
N THR A 235 8.81 13.14 -4.90
CA THR A 235 9.99 14.02 -4.89
C THR A 235 11.19 13.42 -4.16
N ASN A 236 10.96 12.73 -3.03
CA ASN A 236 12.04 12.24 -2.18
C ASN A 236 12.43 10.79 -2.44
N LEU A 237 11.55 9.98 -3.03
CA LEU A 237 11.77 8.54 -3.22
C LEU A 237 12.09 8.15 -4.66
N VAL A 238 11.73 8.97 -5.62
CA VAL A 238 11.87 8.67 -7.06
C VAL A 238 12.97 9.54 -7.66
N PRO A 239 14.22 9.02 -7.78
CA PRO A 239 15.32 9.78 -8.36
C PRO A 239 15.22 9.92 -9.89
N TYR A 240 14.65 8.94 -10.54
CA TYR A 240 14.42 8.90 -11.98
C TYR A 240 12.98 8.45 -12.26
N PRO A 241 12.26 9.03 -13.23
CA PRO A 241 10.85 8.77 -13.43
C PRO A 241 10.47 7.29 -13.57
N ARG A 242 11.34 6.48 -14.18
CA ARG A 242 11.10 5.03 -14.38
C ARG A 242 11.54 4.16 -13.21
N VAL A 243 12.30 4.71 -12.25
CA VAL A 243 12.78 4.00 -11.06
C VAL A 243 11.90 4.39 -9.87
N HIS A 244 10.66 3.96 -9.90
CA HIS A 244 9.61 4.36 -8.96
C HIS A 244 8.94 3.18 -8.23
N PHE A 245 9.70 2.11 -7.98
CA PHE A 245 9.24 0.91 -7.27
C PHE A 245 9.95 0.77 -5.92
N PRO A 246 9.56 1.54 -4.89
CA PRO A 246 10.16 1.41 -3.57
C PRO A 246 9.68 0.16 -2.83
N PHE A 247 10.49 -0.29 -1.87
CA PHE A 247 10.13 -1.32 -0.91
C PHE A 247 9.48 -0.71 0.32
N CYS A 248 8.66 -1.50 0.98
CA CYS A 248 8.11 -1.19 2.29
C CYS A 248 8.61 -2.18 3.33
N SER A 249 8.86 -1.67 4.53
CA SER A 249 9.14 -2.47 5.73
C SER A 249 8.47 -1.80 6.92
N TYR A 250 7.88 -2.60 7.80
CA TYR A 250 7.17 -2.10 8.98
C TYR A 250 7.67 -2.82 10.24
N ALA A 251 7.87 -2.08 11.30
CA ALA A 251 8.23 -2.59 12.62
C ALA A 251 7.58 -1.75 13.73
N PRO A 252 7.21 -2.33 14.86
CA PRO A 252 7.28 -3.74 15.18
C PRO A 252 6.06 -4.53 14.66
N LEU A 253 6.29 -5.70 14.11
CA LEU A 253 5.25 -6.68 13.82
C LEU A 253 5.44 -7.85 14.77
N VAL A 254 4.78 -7.82 15.91
CA VAL A 254 4.93 -8.78 17.00
C VAL A 254 3.56 -9.20 17.52
N SER A 255 3.48 -10.45 17.98
CA SER A 255 2.29 -10.94 18.70
C SER A 255 2.22 -10.34 20.09
N SER A 256 1.03 -10.35 20.70
CA SER A 256 0.83 -9.84 22.05
C SER A 256 1.72 -10.54 23.09
N GLU A 257 1.98 -11.82 22.92
CA GLU A 257 2.84 -12.59 23.80
C GLU A 257 4.31 -12.17 23.71
N LYS A 258 4.83 -12.04 22.48
CA LYS A 258 6.22 -11.59 22.25
C LYS A 258 6.44 -10.14 22.68
N ALA A 259 5.45 -9.27 22.54
CA ALA A 259 5.57 -7.87 22.90
C ALA A 259 5.91 -7.63 24.39
N TYR A 260 5.53 -8.55 25.28
CA TYR A 260 5.91 -8.47 26.70
C TYR A 260 7.39 -8.74 26.97
N HIS A 261 8.05 -9.45 26.08
CA HIS A 261 9.45 -9.88 26.24
C HIS A 261 10.45 -9.05 25.44
N GLU A 262 9.98 -8.22 24.53
CA GLU A 262 10.82 -7.42 23.65
C GLU A 262 10.83 -5.94 24.09
N LYS A 263 12.02 -5.35 24.02
CA LYS A 263 12.15 -3.90 24.14
C LYS A 263 11.89 -3.26 22.78
N LEU A 264 10.87 -2.43 22.70
CA LEU A 264 10.49 -1.76 21.47
C LEU A 264 10.96 -0.29 21.50
N THR A 265 12.27 -0.10 21.63
CA THR A 265 12.89 1.23 21.58
C THR A 265 12.98 1.74 20.15
N VAL A 266 13.10 3.06 19.98
CA VAL A 266 13.27 3.69 18.65
C VAL A 266 14.47 3.09 17.90
N ALA A 267 15.58 2.87 18.59
CA ALA A 267 16.78 2.28 17.99
C ALA A 267 16.55 0.85 17.49
N GLU A 268 15.89 0.01 18.27
CA GLU A 268 15.59 -1.39 17.91
C GLU A 268 14.60 -1.48 16.75
N ILE A 269 13.55 -0.67 16.76
CA ILE A 269 12.57 -0.58 15.68
C ILE A 269 13.25 -0.11 14.38
N THR A 270 14.09 0.90 14.46
CA THR A 270 14.85 1.42 13.31
C THR A 270 15.79 0.36 12.74
N ASN A 271 16.46 -0.41 13.57
CA ASN A 271 17.30 -1.52 13.10
C ASN A 271 16.47 -2.62 12.43
N SER A 272 15.33 -2.93 12.99
CA SER A 272 14.44 -4.00 12.53
C SER A 272 13.89 -3.75 11.13
N VAL A 273 13.57 -2.50 10.78
CA VAL A 273 13.04 -2.18 9.43
C VAL A 273 14.07 -2.35 8.31
N PHE A 274 15.37 -2.35 8.63
CA PHE A 274 16.44 -2.62 7.65
C PHE A 274 16.77 -4.11 7.49
N GLU A 275 16.20 -4.98 8.30
CA GLU A 275 16.42 -6.42 8.16
C GLU A 275 15.72 -6.94 6.89
N PRO A 276 16.43 -7.74 6.05
CA PRO A 276 15.84 -8.29 4.81
C PRO A 276 14.58 -9.13 5.07
N ALA A 277 14.54 -9.77 6.23
CA ALA A 277 13.42 -10.60 6.64
C ALA A 277 12.11 -9.83 6.90
N ASN A 278 12.20 -8.54 7.18
CA ASN A 278 11.04 -7.66 7.43
C ASN A 278 10.58 -6.89 6.19
N MET A 279 11.24 -7.08 5.05
CA MET A 279 10.80 -6.49 3.79
C MET A 279 9.50 -7.14 3.31
N MET A 280 8.56 -6.34 2.83
CA MET A 280 7.28 -6.81 2.31
C MET A 280 7.36 -7.38 0.89
N VAL A 281 8.53 -7.38 0.31
CA VAL A 281 8.88 -8.02 -0.97
C VAL A 281 10.08 -8.93 -0.74
N LYS A 282 10.06 -10.13 -1.30
CA LYS A 282 11.20 -11.06 -1.26
C LYS A 282 12.35 -10.55 -2.12
N CYS A 283 13.22 -9.77 -1.52
CA CYS A 283 14.51 -9.36 -2.08
C CYS A 283 15.49 -9.10 -0.94
N ASP A 284 16.77 -9.14 -1.26
CA ASP A 284 17.83 -8.84 -0.30
C ASP A 284 18.42 -7.45 -0.60
N PRO A 285 18.13 -6.42 0.23
CA PRO A 285 18.66 -5.08 0.01
C PRO A 285 20.19 -5.00 0.07
N ARG A 286 20.86 -6.00 0.68
CA ARG A 286 22.33 -6.09 0.74
C ARG A 286 22.98 -6.33 -0.61
N HIS A 287 22.23 -6.86 -1.59
CA HIS A 287 22.69 -7.05 -2.97
C HIS A 287 22.58 -5.79 -3.83
N GLY A 288 22.07 -4.70 -3.29
CA GLY A 288 21.90 -3.44 -3.97
C GLY A 288 22.34 -2.25 -3.13
N LYS A 289 22.15 -1.07 -3.68
CA LYS A 289 22.41 0.20 -3.00
C LYS A 289 21.12 0.99 -2.86
N TYR A 290 20.95 1.63 -1.70
CA TYR A 290 19.82 2.53 -1.47
C TYR A 290 20.01 3.84 -2.22
N MET A 291 18.99 4.28 -2.92
CA MET A 291 18.95 5.57 -3.61
C MET A 291 18.21 6.62 -2.79
N ALA A 292 17.18 6.22 -2.08
CA ALA A 292 16.39 7.05 -1.20
C ALA A 292 15.76 6.21 -0.10
N CYS A 293 15.54 6.81 1.07
CA CYS A 293 14.93 6.15 2.21
C CYS A 293 14.03 7.14 2.95
N CYS A 294 12.78 6.77 3.17
CA CYS A 294 11.84 7.53 3.97
C CYS A 294 11.47 6.73 5.22
N MET A 295 11.72 7.33 6.39
CA MET A 295 11.42 6.74 7.68
C MET A 295 10.23 7.47 8.29
N MET A 296 9.10 6.78 8.47
CA MET A 296 7.89 7.35 9.03
C MET A 296 7.61 6.73 10.39
N TYR A 297 7.76 7.52 11.43
CA TYR A 297 7.52 7.10 12.81
C TYR A 297 6.13 7.50 13.29
N ARG A 298 5.55 6.65 14.13
CA ARG A 298 4.27 6.91 14.78
C ARG A 298 4.36 6.69 16.28
N GLY A 299 3.63 7.50 17.05
CA GLY A 299 3.47 7.34 18.48
C GLY A 299 4.49 8.13 19.29
N ASP A 300 4.93 7.55 20.40
CA ASP A 300 5.88 8.14 21.34
C ASP A 300 7.31 8.09 20.79
N VAL A 301 7.61 9.01 19.90
CA VAL A 301 8.92 9.14 19.23
C VAL A 301 9.37 10.58 19.25
N VAL A 302 10.59 10.82 19.69
CA VAL A 302 11.21 12.15 19.70
C VAL A 302 12.29 12.26 18.61
N PRO A 303 12.44 13.43 17.97
CA PRO A 303 13.42 13.63 16.89
C PRO A 303 14.87 13.30 17.28
N LYS A 304 15.23 13.53 18.54
CA LYS A 304 16.57 13.24 19.06
C LYS A 304 16.92 11.75 18.96
N ASP A 305 16.00 10.88 19.37
CA ASP A 305 16.21 9.44 19.35
C ASP A 305 16.26 8.90 17.89
N VAL A 306 15.46 9.47 17.02
CA VAL A 306 15.47 9.16 15.59
C VAL A 306 16.82 9.51 14.95
N ASN A 307 17.32 10.70 15.23
CA ASN A 307 18.62 11.15 14.72
C ASN A 307 19.77 10.26 15.22
N ALA A 308 19.73 9.86 16.49
CA ALA A 308 20.71 8.93 17.04
C ALA A 308 20.64 7.55 16.38
N ALA A 309 19.44 7.03 16.17
CA ALA A 309 19.24 5.74 15.51
C ALA A 309 19.71 5.77 14.05
N ILE A 310 19.41 6.82 13.29
CA ILE A 310 19.85 6.99 11.90
C ILE A 310 21.37 7.12 11.82
N ALA A 311 22.01 7.80 12.76
CA ALA A 311 23.48 7.90 12.81
C ALA A 311 24.12 6.52 12.95
N VAL A 312 23.56 5.64 13.77
CA VAL A 312 24.01 4.24 13.89
C VAL A 312 23.80 3.47 12.59
N ILE A 313 22.67 3.64 11.93
CA ILE A 313 22.38 2.97 10.65
C ILE A 313 23.39 3.36 9.57
N LYS A 314 23.77 4.63 9.48
CA LYS A 314 24.77 5.13 8.53
C LYS A 314 26.16 4.52 8.71
N THR A 315 26.49 4.03 9.90
CA THR A 315 27.78 3.36 10.19
C THR A 315 27.82 1.90 9.77
N LYS A 316 26.66 1.28 9.49
CA LYS A 316 26.57 -0.14 9.13
C LYS A 316 27.10 -0.38 7.71
N ARG A 317 28.00 -1.35 7.59
CA ARG A 317 28.56 -1.78 6.29
C ARG A 317 27.57 -2.51 5.38
N THR A 318 26.53 -3.09 5.96
CA THR A 318 25.47 -3.82 5.23
C THR A 318 24.47 -2.91 4.54
N ILE A 319 24.40 -1.64 4.95
CA ILE A 319 23.50 -0.64 4.40
C ILE A 319 24.35 0.34 3.59
N GLN A 320 24.30 0.21 2.27
CA GLN A 320 25.08 1.04 1.35
C GLN A 320 24.16 1.95 0.55
N PHE A 321 24.51 3.21 0.53
CA PHE A 321 23.88 4.23 -0.33
C PHE A 321 24.68 4.43 -1.63
N VAL A 322 23.99 4.91 -2.65
CA VAL A 322 24.65 5.31 -3.90
C VAL A 322 25.57 6.51 -3.67
N ASP A 323 26.63 6.61 -4.46
CA ASP A 323 27.67 7.64 -4.28
C ASP A 323 27.15 9.07 -4.49
N TRP A 324 26.12 9.23 -5.32
CA TRP A 324 25.52 10.53 -5.63
C TRP A 324 24.44 10.97 -4.62
N CYS A 325 24.07 10.12 -3.65
CA CYS A 325 23.09 10.45 -2.61
C CYS A 325 23.52 9.92 -1.22
N PRO A 326 24.58 10.49 -0.61
CA PRO A 326 25.14 10.00 0.65
C PRO A 326 24.22 10.24 1.86
N THR A 327 23.22 11.11 1.75
CA THR A 327 22.30 11.52 2.82
C THR A 327 20.84 11.24 2.48
N GLY A 328 20.55 10.10 1.91
CA GLY A 328 19.25 9.74 1.35
C GLY A 328 18.10 9.48 2.34
N PHE A 329 18.15 10.03 3.56
CA PHE A 329 17.08 9.86 4.57
C PHE A 329 16.13 11.04 4.61
N LYS A 330 14.84 10.76 4.45
CA LYS A 330 13.72 11.63 4.82
C LYS A 330 13.06 11.05 6.07
N VAL A 331 12.71 11.88 7.03
CA VAL A 331 12.05 11.46 8.26
C VAL A 331 10.70 12.14 8.39
N GLY A 332 9.68 11.36 8.76
CA GLY A 332 8.37 11.85 9.19
C GLY A 332 8.09 11.34 10.61
N ILE A 333 7.50 12.17 11.44
CA ILE A 333 7.09 11.81 12.79
C ILE A 333 5.66 12.26 13.02
N ASN A 334 4.82 11.31 13.43
CA ASN A 334 3.43 11.55 13.77
C ASN A 334 3.18 11.10 15.22
N TYR A 335 2.47 11.91 16.00
CA TYR A 335 2.23 11.63 17.43
C TYR A 335 1.12 10.62 17.69
N GLN A 336 0.28 10.33 16.69
CA GLN A 336 -0.78 9.35 16.82
C GLN A 336 -0.19 7.93 16.86
N PRO A 337 -0.35 7.17 17.97
CA PRO A 337 0.13 5.80 18.04
C PRO A 337 -0.63 4.92 17.04
N PRO A 338 -0.03 3.81 16.56
CA PRO A 338 -0.71 2.90 15.67
C PRO A 338 -1.90 2.25 16.38
N THR A 339 -3.03 2.18 15.69
CA THR A 339 -4.25 1.51 16.17
C THR A 339 -4.28 0.09 15.66
N VAL A 340 -4.61 -0.87 16.52
CA VAL A 340 -4.79 -2.26 16.15
C VAL A 340 -6.27 -2.65 16.12
N ILE A 341 -6.62 -3.60 15.26
CA ILE A 341 -7.98 -4.13 15.17
C ILE A 341 -8.22 -5.04 16.38
N PRO A 342 -9.29 -4.82 17.16
CA PRO A 342 -9.63 -5.69 18.29
C PRO A 342 -9.81 -7.14 17.83
N GLY A 343 -9.21 -8.08 18.57
CA GLY A 343 -9.20 -9.50 18.22
C GLY A 343 -8.26 -9.87 17.08
N GLY A 344 -7.39 -8.97 16.66
CA GLY A 344 -6.35 -9.23 15.67
C GLY A 344 -5.07 -9.82 16.26
N ASP A 345 -4.16 -10.22 15.37
CA ASP A 345 -2.92 -10.91 15.75
C ASP A 345 -1.80 -9.96 16.17
N LEU A 346 -1.90 -8.68 15.84
CA LEU A 346 -0.90 -7.66 16.14
C LEU A 346 -1.05 -7.12 17.56
N ALA A 347 0.07 -6.97 18.25
CA ALA A 347 0.10 -6.30 19.56
C ALA A 347 -0.12 -4.79 19.42
N LYS A 348 -0.81 -4.21 20.41
CA LYS A 348 -0.89 -2.76 20.55
C LYS A 348 0.46 -2.24 21.06
N VAL A 349 1.12 -1.42 20.26
CA VAL A 349 2.45 -0.86 20.55
C VAL A 349 2.37 0.66 20.74
N GLN A 350 3.30 1.21 21.52
CA GLN A 350 3.38 2.65 21.78
C GLN A 350 4.01 3.42 20.62
N ARG A 351 4.84 2.77 19.83
CA ARG A 351 5.57 3.37 18.71
C ARG A 351 5.78 2.38 17.59
N ALA A 352 5.78 2.89 16.37
CA ALA A 352 6.04 2.10 15.17
C ALA A 352 6.87 2.90 14.17
N CYS A 353 7.53 2.20 13.26
CA CYS A 353 8.26 2.78 12.15
C CYS A 353 7.87 2.08 10.85
N LEU A 354 7.54 2.86 9.85
CA LEU A 354 7.42 2.43 8.47
C LEU A 354 8.61 2.95 7.69
N MET A 355 9.36 2.08 7.05
CA MET A 355 10.41 2.46 6.11
C MET A 355 9.91 2.26 4.68
N ILE A 356 10.11 3.27 3.86
CA ILE A 356 9.91 3.20 2.42
C ILE A 356 11.25 3.52 1.79
N SER A 357 11.80 2.59 1.04
CA SER A 357 13.13 2.75 0.45
C SER A 357 13.15 2.39 -1.02
N ASN A 358 13.84 3.18 -1.80
CA ASN A 358 14.13 2.88 -3.20
C ASN A 358 15.56 2.34 -3.29
N SER A 359 15.69 1.11 -3.73
CA SER A 359 16.98 0.41 -3.84
C SER A 359 17.12 -0.28 -5.19
N THR A 360 18.34 -0.39 -5.66
CA THR A 360 18.65 -1.16 -6.87
C THR A 360 18.37 -2.65 -6.73
N ALA A 361 18.22 -3.17 -5.52
CA ALA A 361 17.85 -4.56 -5.26
C ALA A 361 16.48 -4.97 -5.81
N ILE A 362 15.62 -4.02 -6.17
CA ILE A 362 14.32 -4.31 -6.85
C ILE A 362 14.53 -5.07 -8.17
N ALA A 363 15.70 -4.97 -8.77
CA ALA A 363 16.05 -5.71 -9.98
C ALA A 363 15.94 -7.24 -9.79
N GLU A 364 16.17 -7.76 -8.59
CA GLU A 364 15.98 -9.20 -8.30
C GLU A 364 14.53 -9.63 -8.51
N VAL A 365 13.58 -8.77 -8.14
CA VAL A 365 12.15 -9.03 -8.28
C VAL A 365 11.77 -9.12 -9.75
N TRP A 366 12.20 -8.14 -10.53
CA TRP A 366 11.93 -8.10 -11.97
C TRP A 366 12.64 -9.21 -12.73
N SER A 367 13.87 -9.55 -12.36
CA SER A 367 14.64 -10.66 -12.97
C SER A 367 13.93 -12.02 -12.81
N ARG A 368 13.24 -12.23 -11.71
CA ARG A 368 12.45 -13.47 -11.51
C ARG A 368 11.26 -13.55 -12.45
N THR A 369 10.52 -12.45 -12.61
CA THR A 369 9.41 -12.38 -13.55
C THR A 369 9.88 -12.56 -14.99
N ASP A 370 10.97 -11.92 -15.36
CA ASP A 370 11.59 -12.01 -16.68
C ASP A 370 11.96 -13.46 -17.04
N LYS A 371 12.62 -14.14 -16.11
CA LYS A 371 12.96 -15.56 -16.28
C LYS A 371 11.72 -16.45 -16.51
N ASP A 372 10.67 -16.24 -15.72
CA ASP A 372 9.44 -17.02 -15.86
C ASP A 372 8.72 -16.72 -17.18
N PHE A 373 8.70 -15.45 -17.57
CA PHE A 373 8.16 -15.02 -18.85
C PHE A 373 8.92 -15.66 -20.00
N ASP A 374 10.25 -15.62 -19.99
CA ASP A 374 11.10 -16.19 -21.04
C ASP A 374 10.90 -17.69 -21.21
N LEU A 375 10.82 -18.45 -20.11
CA LEU A 375 10.57 -19.90 -20.15
C LEU A 375 9.25 -20.23 -20.84
N MET A 376 8.21 -19.45 -20.60
CA MET A 376 6.89 -19.65 -21.20
C MET A 376 6.87 -19.16 -22.65
N PHE A 377 7.38 -17.96 -22.90
CA PHE A 377 7.34 -17.31 -24.19
C PHE A 377 8.22 -18.00 -25.24
N ALA A 378 9.36 -18.57 -24.84
CA ALA A 378 10.20 -19.38 -25.73
C ALA A 378 9.45 -20.57 -26.35
N LYS A 379 8.45 -21.10 -25.65
CA LYS A 379 7.56 -22.17 -26.11
C LYS A 379 6.23 -21.69 -26.68
N ARG A 380 6.01 -20.37 -26.70
CA ARG A 380 4.73 -19.75 -27.09
C ARG A 380 3.53 -20.30 -26.31
N ALA A 381 3.76 -20.72 -25.07
CA ALA A 381 2.72 -21.25 -24.20
C ALA A 381 1.70 -20.15 -23.86
N PHE A 382 0.42 -20.43 -23.96
CA PHE A 382 -0.70 -19.52 -23.63
C PHE A 382 -0.72 -18.18 -24.39
N VAL A 383 -0.15 -18.12 -25.58
CA VAL A 383 -0.10 -16.88 -26.38
C VAL A 383 -1.39 -16.63 -27.17
N HIS A 384 -2.23 -17.64 -27.36
CA HIS A 384 -3.50 -17.58 -28.11
C HIS A 384 -4.59 -16.79 -27.41
#